data_8d48c8baf6838527f8bd7e670828616b
#
_entry.id   8d48c8baf6838527f8bd7e670828616b
#
_cell.length_a   1.000
_cell.length_b   1.000
_cell.length_c   1.000
_cell.angle_alpha   90.00
_cell.angle_beta   90.00
_cell.angle_gamma   90.00
#
_symmetry.space_group_name_H-M   'P 1'
#
loop_
_entity.id
_entity.type
_entity.pdbx_description
1 polymer ?
#
loop_
_entity_poly.entity_id
_entity_poly.type
_entity_poly.pdbx_seq_one_letter_code
_entity_poly.pdbx_strand_id
1 'polypeptide(L)'
;GEIFENYIIAEAAEEDKLLIFDKHAAHERVLFEQLRSGASKLTSQMLLRPSETLLSMEEFSAVQENLPKLAEMGFAFDCSSPPQLRATAVPSFVLPLNIDEVVTEIAHNLVLGKRDPQVHTFNDTLHTIACKSAIRSGDHSTIQELQKLAQQVWDDENVRHCPHGRPVMFVIRKYDLEKQFRRR
;
A
#
# COMPACT_ATOMS: atom_id res chain seq x y z
N GLY A 1 -1.00 6.68 -20.50
CA GLY A 1 0.42 7.06 -20.33
C GLY A 1 0.69 7.70 -18.98
N GLU A 2 1.93 8.11 -18.76
CA GLU A 2 2.37 8.78 -17.53
C GLU A 2 2.83 10.20 -17.81
N ILE A 3 2.53 11.14 -16.92
CA ILE A 3 3.01 12.53 -16.99
C ILE A 3 3.57 12.98 -15.65
N PHE A 4 4.59 13.85 -15.70
CA PHE A 4 5.27 14.42 -14.54
C PHE A 4 5.73 13.34 -13.53
N GLU A 5 5.97 12.10 -13.98
CA GLU A 5 6.40 10.95 -13.16
C GLU A 5 5.43 10.58 -12.00
N ASN A 6 4.32 11.31 -11.87
CA ASN A 6 3.39 11.20 -10.76
C ASN A 6 1.96 10.88 -11.16
N TYR A 7 1.59 11.13 -12.41
CA TYR A 7 0.18 10.99 -12.82
C TYR A 7 0.03 10.03 -13.98
N ILE A 8 -0.97 9.16 -13.88
CA ILE A 8 -1.39 8.28 -14.98
C ILE A 8 -2.53 8.98 -15.72
N ILE A 9 -2.42 9.05 -17.04
CA ILE A 9 -3.49 9.52 -17.92
C ILE A 9 -4.04 8.35 -18.71
N ALA A 10 -5.35 8.17 -18.69
CA ALA A 10 -6.07 7.16 -19.46
C ALA A 10 -7.35 7.76 -20.07
N GLU A 11 -7.80 7.18 -21.17
CA GLU A 11 -9.06 7.51 -21.81
C GLU A 11 -10.07 6.37 -21.57
N ALA A 12 -11.25 6.71 -21.07
CA ALA A 12 -12.42 5.85 -21.08
C ALA A 12 -13.26 6.23 -22.30
N ALA A 13 -12.88 5.68 -23.47
CA ALA A 13 -13.39 6.11 -24.76
C ALA A 13 -14.91 5.88 -24.89
N GLU A 14 -15.45 4.80 -24.34
CA GLU A 14 -16.90 4.49 -24.36
C GLU A 14 -17.73 5.49 -23.54
N GLU A 15 -17.09 6.20 -22.58
CA GLU A 15 -17.74 7.15 -21.70
C GLU A 15 -17.39 8.61 -22.01
N ASP A 16 -16.62 8.86 -23.08
CA ASP A 16 -16.12 10.21 -23.43
C ASP A 16 -15.44 10.93 -22.26
N LYS A 17 -14.58 10.21 -21.51
CA LYS A 17 -13.91 10.72 -20.31
C LYS A 17 -12.40 10.58 -20.41
N LEU A 18 -11.70 11.60 -19.94
CA LEU A 18 -10.27 11.57 -19.64
C LEU A 18 -10.10 11.36 -18.13
N LEU A 19 -9.31 10.36 -17.77
CA LEU A 19 -9.03 9.97 -16.40
C LEU A 19 -7.62 10.36 -16.05
N ILE A 20 -7.42 11.00 -14.91
CA ILE A 20 -6.12 11.35 -14.37
C ILE A 20 -6.04 10.74 -12.96
N PHE A 21 -5.02 9.91 -12.71
CA PHE A 21 -4.81 9.25 -11.43
C PHE A 21 -3.52 9.78 -10.80
N ASP A 22 -3.54 10.02 -9.50
CA ASP A 22 -2.32 10.16 -8.72
C ASP A 22 -1.70 8.76 -8.52
N LYS A 23 -0.56 8.50 -9.17
CA LYS A 23 0.11 7.18 -9.19
C LYS A 23 0.43 6.69 -7.78
N HIS A 24 0.97 7.58 -6.94
CA HIS A 24 1.35 7.25 -5.57
C HIS A 24 0.11 6.94 -4.70
N ALA A 25 -0.86 7.86 -4.67
CA ALA A 25 -2.07 7.70 -3.88
C ALA A 25 -2.92 6.50 -4.33
N ALA A 26 -2.95 6.22 -5.65
CA ALA A 26 -3.61 5.05 -6.21
C ALA A 26 -2.98 3.75 -5.71
N HIS A 27 -1.65 3.65 -5.80
CA HIS A 27 -0.94 2.43 -5.40
C HIS A 27 -1.02 2.21 -3.89
N GLU A 28 -0.81 3.27 -3.08
CA GLU A 28 -0.99 3.20 -1.62
C GLU A 28 -2.39 2.69 -1.25
N ARG A 29 -3.43 3.25 -1.87
CA ARG A 29 -4.81 2.85 -1.57
C ARG A 29 -5.11 1.42 -1.98
N VAL A 30 -4.67 0.99 -3.15
CA VAL A 30 -4.85 -0.39 -3.62
C VAL A 30 -4.13 -1.37 -2.70
N LEU A 31 -2.88 -1.09 -2.29
CA LEU A 31 -2.13 -1.92 -1.34
C LEU A 31 -2.83 -1.99 0.03
N PHE A 32 -3.31 -0.85 0.54
CA PHE A 32 -4.04 -0.81 1.80
C PHE A 32 -5.29 -1.71 1.77
N GLU A 33 -6.11 -1.64 0.71
CA GLU A 33 -7.31 -2.48 0.61
C GLU A 33 -6.95 -3.96 0.43
N GLN A 34 -5.88 -4.29 -0.28
CA GLN A 34 -5.38 -5.66 -0.40
C GLN A 34 -4.95 -6.22 0.97
N LEU A 35 -4.23 -5.43 1.76
CA LEU A 35 -3.83 -5.80 3.12
C LEU A 35 -5.04 -5.96 4.03
N ARG A 36 -5.98 -5.00 3.98
CA ARG A 36 -7.18 -4.97 4.84
C ARG A 36 -8.13 -6.12 4.58
N SER A 37 -8.31 -6.48 3.32
CA SER A 37 -9.22 -7.57 2.93
C SER A 37 -8.70 -8.96 3.29
N GLY A 38 -7.47 -9.08 3.79
CA GLY A 38 -6.83 -10.38 4.03
C GLY A 38 -6.78 -11.20 2.75
N ALA A 39 -6.77 -10.53 1.60
CA ALA A 39 -6.88 -11.18 0.31
C ALA A 39 -5.75 -12.20 0.21
N SER A 40 -6.11 -13.47 0.19
CA SER A 40 -5.25 -14.66 0.03
C SER A 40 -4.35 -14.64 -1.23
N LYS A 41 -4.25 -13.48 -1.86
CA LYS A 41 -3.45 -13.20 -3.06
C LYS A 41 -2.17 -12.40 -2.79
N LEU A 42 -1.90 -12.02 -1.54
CA LEU A 42 -0.61 -11.42 -1.22
C LEU A 42 0.44 -12.51 -1.32
N THR A 43 1.25 -12.44 -2.37
CA THR A 43 2.35 -13.39 -2.57
C THR A 43 3.37 -13.16 -1.46
N SER A 44 3.42 -14.09 -0.51
CA SER A 44 4.48 -14.15 0.48
C SER A 44 5.73 -14.71 -0.16
N GLN A 45 6.86 -14.08 0.07
CA GLN A 45 8.16 -14.55 -0.42
C GLN A 45 9.10 -14.84 0.73
N MET A 46 9.64 -16.05 0.73
CA MET A 46 10.68 -16.45 1.67
C MET A 46 11.96 -15.66 1.41
N LEU A 47 12.59 -15.20 2.47
CA LEU A 47 13.87 -14.53 2.41
C LEU A 47 15.01 -15.56 2.36
N LEU A 48 15.97 -15.39 1.46
CA LEU A 48 17.18 -16.21 1.40
C LEU A 48 18.00 -16.14 2.70
N ARG A 49 17.97 -14.97 3.32
CA ARG A 49 18.51 -14.74 4.67
C ARG A 49 17.44 -14.00 5.46
N PRO A 50 17.06 -14.52 6.64
CA PRO A 50 16.15 -13.81 7.53
C PRO A 50 16.68 -12.40 7.84
N SER A 51 15.77 -11.41 7.88
CA SER A 51 16.11 -10.08 8.37
C SER A 51 15.94 -10.07 9.88
N GLU A 52 16.96 -9.61 10.60
CA GLU A 52 17.01 -9.61 12.06
C GLU A 52 16.79 -8.20 12.57
N THR A 53 15.75 -8.02 13.38
CA THR A 53 15.38 -6.75 13.99
C THR A 53 15.46 -6.86 15.50
N LEU A 54 16.22 -5.98 16.15
CA LEU A 54 16.27 -5.90 17.60
C LEU A 54 15.18 -4.97 18.11
N LEU A 55 14.22 -5.51 18.84
CA LEU A 55 13.07 -4.80 19.37
C LEU A 55 13.20 -4.60 20.88
N SER A 56 12.40 -3.70 21.46
CA SER A 56 12.13 -3.73 22.90
C SER A 56 11.28 -4.96 23.23
N MET A 57 11.28 -5.39 24.51
CA MET A 57 10.45 -6.51 24.95
C MET A 57 8.96 -6.24 24.77
N GLU A 58 8.51 -4.99 24.88
CA GLU A 58 7.13 -4.58 24.65
C GLU A 58 6.74 -4.73 23.18
N GLU A 59 7.59 -4.25 22.27
CA GLU A 59 7.39 -4.38 20.82
C GLU A 59 7.42 -5.84 20.37
N PHE A 60 8.38 -6.63 20.87
CA PHE A 60 8.48 -8.06 20.60
C PHE A 60 7.19 -8.78 21.00
N SER A 61 6.70 -8.53 22.23
CA SER A 61 5.45 -9.13 22.72
C SER A 61 4.24 -8.68 21.88
N ALA A 62 4.20 -7.41 21.45
CA ALA A 62 3.13 -6.90 20.60
C ALA A 62 3.10 -7.61 19.23
N VAL A 63 4.26 -7.85 18.62
CA VAL A 63 4.36 -8.63 17.37
C VAL A 63 3.93 -10.08 17.62
N GLN A 64 4.42 -10.73 18.67
CA GLN A 64 4.12 -12.11 18.99
C GLN A 64 2.61 -12.36 19.16
N GLU A 65 1.89 -11.44 19.82
CA GLU A 65 0.42 -11.53 19.99
C GLU A 65 -0.35 -11.34 18.68
N ASN A 66 0.23 -10.67 17.70
CA ASN A 66 -0.39 -10.39 16.39
C ASN A 66 0.12 -11.29 15.25
N LEU A 67 0.92 -12.33 15.54
CA LEU A 67 1.46 -13.25 14.52
C LEU A 67 0.40 -13.80 13.54
N PRO A 68 -0.80 -14.23 13.99
CA PRO A 68 -1.83 -14.72 13.08
C PRO A 68 -2.25 -13.68 12.04
N LYS A 69 -2.48 -12.43 12.47
CA LYS A 69 -2.86 -11.32 11.57
C LYS A 69 -1.73 -10.95 10.61
N LEU A 70 -0.50 -10.94 11.10
CA LEU A 70 0.67 -10.66 10.28
C LEU A 70 0.93 -11.77 9.24
N ALA A 71 0.63 -13.02 9.60
CA ALA A 71 0.70 -14.16 8.68
C ALA A 71 -0.34 -14.05 7.56
N GLU A 72 -1.57 -13.60 7.85
CA GLU A 72 -2.59 -13.32 6.83
C GLU A 72 -2.13 -12.26 5.83
N MET A 73 -1.27 -11.33 6.25
CA MET A 73 -0.66 -10.32 5.39
C MET A 73 0.59 -10.79 4.64
N GLY A 74 1.01 -12.04 4.84
CA GLY A 74 2.15 -12.64 4.16
C GLY A 74 3.49 -12.48 4.88
N PHE A 75 3.50 -12.01 6.14
CA PHE A 75 4.70 -12.00 6.97
C PHE A 75 4.87 -13.34 7.71
N ALA A 76 6.10 -13.81 7.82
CA ALA A 76 6.43 -14.91 8.70
C ALA A 76 7.64 -14.53 9.58
N PHE A 77 7.46 -14.72 10.89
CA PHE A 77 8.46 -14.38 11.88
C PHE A 77 8.89 -15.60 12.71
N ASP A 78 10.18 -15.65 13.01
CA ASP A 78 10.76 -16.54 14.02
C ASP A 78 10.99 -15.73 15.30
N CYS A 79 10.30 -16.11 16.37
CA CYS A 79 10.34 -15.48 17.68
C CYS A 79 11.12 -16.30 18.72
N SER A 80 12.03 -17.20 18.29
CA SER A 80 12.74 -18.12 19.18
C SER A 80 13.80 -17.46 20.08
N SER A 81 14.22 -16.25 19.76
CA SER A 81 15.35 -15.56 20.44
C SER A 81 15.00 -14.15 20.89
N PRO A 82 14.06 -13.97 21.85
CA PRO A 82 13.70 -12.64 22.33
C PRO A 82 14.91 -11.85 22.89
N PRO A 83 14.99 -10.55 22.66
CA PRO A 83 14.06 -9.67 21.94
C PRO A 83 14.36 -9.52 20.44
N GLN A 84 15.18 -10.42 19.88
CA GLN A 84 15.51 -10.46 18.46
C GLN A 84 14.39 -11.11 17.69
N LEU A 85 13.77 -10.36 16.77
CA LEU A 85 12.76 -10.86 15.84
C LEU A 85 13.42 -11.14 14.49
N ARG A 86 13.12 -12.30 13.88
CA ARG A 86 13.65 -12.69 12.59
C ARG A 86 12.52 -12.81 11.58
N ALA A 87 12.48 -11.92 10.59
CA ALA A 87 11.56 -12.05 9.47
C ALA A 87 12.10 -13.11 8.50
N THR A 88 11.33 -14.19 8.29
CA THR A 88 11.69 -15.33 7.41
C THR A 88 10.98 -15.25 6.07
N ALA A 89 9.81 -14.61 6.02
CA ALA A 89 9.09 -14.29 4.79
C ALA A 89 8.37 -12.95 4.93
N VAL A 90 8.22 -12.26 3.80
CA VAL A 90 7.52 -10.97 3.72
C VAL A 90 6.65 -10.92 2.46
N PRO A 91 5.62 -10.06 2.40
CA PRO A 91 4.90 -9.79 1.16
C PRO A 91 5.86 -9.29 0.08
N SER A 92 5.66 -9.72 -1.17
CA SER A 92 6.57 -9.41 -2.28
C SER A 92 6.79 -7.91 -2.52
N PHE A 93 5.78 -7.08 -2.25
CA PHE A 93 5.88 -5.63 -2.39
C PHE A 93 6.73 -4.95 -1.29
N VAL A 94 7.05 -5.67 -0.20
CA VAL A 94 7.95 -5.17 0.86
C VAL A 94 9.43 -5.43 0.50
N LEU A 95 9.73 -6.37 -0.38
CA LEU A 95 11.10 -6.75 -0.73
C LEU A 95 12.02 -5.60 -1.18
N PRO A 96 11.55 -4.59 -1.94
CA PRO A 96 12.40 -3.47 -2.34
C PRO A 96 12.76 -2.53 -1.19
N LEU A 97 12.14 -2.70 -0.01
CA LEU A 97 12.29 -1.84 1.15
C LEU A 97 13.35 -2.37 2.11
N ASN A 98 13.75 -1.51 3.05
CA ASN A 98 14.49 -1.96 4.23
C ASN A 98 13.52 -2.71 5.18
N ILE A 99 13.61 -4.04 5.19
CA ILE A 99 12.71 -4.91 5.96
C ILE A 99 12.80 -4.61 7.46
N ASP A 100 13.99 -4.32 7.97
CA ASP A 100 14.22 -3.98 9.38
C ASP A 100 13.44 -2.73 9.80
N GLU A 101 13.46 -1.67 8.99
CA GLU A 101 12.67 -0.47 9.23
C GLU A 101 11.17 -0.73 9.18
N VAL A 102 10.70 -1.54 8.23
CA VAL A 102 9.28 -1.90 8.14
C VAL A 102 8.83 -2.67 9.37
N VAL A 103 9.62 -3.65 9.80
CA VAL A 103 9.33 -4.47 10.99
C VAL A 103 9.33 -3.64 12.26
N THR A 104 10.30 -2.75 12.42
CA THR A 104 10.37 -1.82 13.58
C THR A 104 9.11 -0.96 13.66
N GLU A 105 8.65 -0.42 12.54
CA GLU A 105 7.48 0.45 12.52
C GLU A 105 6.17 -0.31 12.73
N ILE A 106 6.06 -1.53 12.19
CA ILE A 106 4.95 -2.45 12.51
C ILE A 106 4.89 -2.68 14.03
N ALA A 107 6.02 -3.03 14.63
CA ALA A 107 6.10 -3.29 16.07
C ALA A 107 5.72 -2.07 16.91
N HIS A 108 6.21 -0.89 16.54
CA HIS A 108 5.87 0.37 17.18
C HIS A 108 4.36 0.68 17.11
N ASN A 109 3.74 0.56 15.95
CA ASN A 109 2.31 0.80 15.75
C ASN A 109 1.45 -0.18 16.54
N LEU A 110 1.86 -1.45 16.64
CA LEU A 110 1.17 -2.44 17.47
C LEU A 110 1.20 -2.09 18.96
N VAL A 111 2.30 -1.54 19.46
CA VAL A 111 2.40 -1.04 20.85
C VAL A 111 1.48 0.17 21.05
N LEU A 112 1.48 1.12 20.14
CA LEU A 112 0.58 2.28 20.20
C LEU A 112 -0.89 1.85 20.20
N GLY A 113 -1.26 0.88 19.36
CA GLY A 113 -2.61 0.33 19.31
C GLY A 113 -3.04 -0.38 20.60
N LYS A 114 -2.10 -0.98 21.35
CA LYS A 114 -2.39 -1.53 22.68
C LYS A 114 -2.63 -0.43 23.72
N ARG A 115 -1.87 0.65 23.66
CA ARG A 115 -1.95 1.76 24.62
C ARG A 115 -3.18 2.62 24.42
N ASP A 116 -3.57 2.85 23.17
CA ASP A 116 -4.75 3.64 22.82
C ASP A 116 -5.49 3.02 21.62
N PRO A 117 -6.35 2.00 21.86
CA PRO A 117 -7.10 1.32 20.81
C PRO A 117 -8.15 2.21 20.11
N GLN A 118 -8.50 3.37 20.67
CA GLN A 118 -9.45 4.31 20.06
C GLN A 118 -8.78 5.24 19.05
N VAL A 119 -7.50 5.53 19.25
CA VAL A 119 -6.72 6.43 18.41
C VAL A 119 -5.88 5.64 17.40
N HIS A 120 -5.28 4.53 17.84
CA HIS A 120 -4.42 3.69 17.02
C HIS A 120 -5.04 2.31 16.82
N THR A 121 -5.31 1.97 15.59
CA THR A 121 -5.91 0.69 15.21
C THR A 121 -4.89 -0.17 14.45
N PHE A 122 -5.21 -1.45 14.28
CA PHE A 122 -4.42 -2.30 13.38
C PHE A 122 -4.39 -1.77 11.94
N ASN A 123 -5.41 -0.98 11.53
CA ASN A 123 -5.43 -0.31 10.24
C ASN A 123 -4.28 0.70 10.07
N ASP A 124 -3.80 1.33 11.14
CA ASP A 124 -2.65 2.25 11.06
C ASP A 124 -1.37 1.49 10.70
N THR A 125 -1.23 0.26 11.19
CA THR A 125 -0.15 -0.64 10.78
C THR A 125 -0.26 -0.98 9.28
N LEU A 126 -1.46 -1.31 8.80
CA LEU A 126 -1.71 -1.58 7.38
C LEU A 126 -1.39 -0.36 6.52
N HIS A 127 -1.80 0.82 6.97
CA HIS A 127 -1.54 2.08 6.29
C HIS A 127 -0.06 2.37 6.17
N THR A 128 0.69 2.17 7.26
CA THR A 128 2.15 2.34 7.26
C THR A 128 2.83 1.41 6.26
N ILE A 129 2.44 0.15 6.22
CA ILE A 129 2.99 -0.83 5.27
C ILE A 129 2.66 -0.39 3.83
N ALA A 130 1.42 -0.02 3.55
CA ALA A 130 0.97 0.43 2.23
C ALA A 130 1.72 1.69 1.77
N CYS A 131 1.84 2.69 2.64
CA CYS A 131 2.51 3.96 2.36
C CYS A 131 4.00 3.75 2.04
N LYS A 132 4.71 2.95 2.83
CA LYS A 132 6.13 2.66 2.59
C LYS A 132 6.37 1.87 1.31
N SER A 133 5.42 1.00 0.95
CA SER A 133 5.50 0.10 -0.21
C SER A 133 4.94 0.71 -1.49
N ALA A 134 4.29 1.87 -1.40
CA ALA A 134 3.73 2.54 -2.57
C ALA A 134 4.83 3.05 -3.51
N ILE A 135 4.54 3.02 -4.81
CA ILE A 135 5.40 3.58 -5.85
C ILE A 135 5.69 5.05 -5.52
N ARG A 136 6.96 5.44 -5.53
CA ARG A 136 7.38 6.82 -5.27
C ARG A 136 7.49 7.61 -6.57
N SER A 137 7.51 8.94 -6.43
CA SER A 137 7.85 9.83 -7.55
C SER A 137 9.24 9.47 -8.10
N GLY A 138 9.34 9.31 -9.42
CA GLY A 138 10.58 8.91 -10.09
C GLY A 138 10.80 7.40 -10.22
N ASP A 139 9.99 6.56 -9.57
CA ASP A 139 10.05 5.12 -9.80
C ASP A 139 9.53 4.79 -11.20
N HIS A 140 10.35 4.04 -11.95
CA HIS A 140 9.97 3.59 -13.28
C HIS A 140 8.91 2.49 -13.20
N SER A 141 7.76 2.75 -13.80
CA SER A 141 6.69 1.77 -13.95
C SER A 141 6.49 1.45 -15.43
N THR A 142 6.26 0.19 -15.74
CA THR A 142 5.90 -0.20 -17.10
C THR A 142 4.49 0.25 -17.46
N ILE A 143 4.22 0.45 -18.74
CA ILE A 143 2.87 0.80 -19.20
C ILE A 143 1.81 -0.22 -18.74
N GLN A 144 2.17 -1.50 -18.65
CA GLN A 144 1.29 -2.56 -18.20
C GLN A 144 0.94 -2.45 -16.72
N GLU A 145 1.91 -2.09 -15.88
CA GLU A 145 1.68 -1.85 -14.45
C GLU A 145 0.78 -0.62 -14.23
N LEU A 146 1.04 0.47 -14.96
CA LEU A 146 0.21 1.67 -14.91
C LEU A 146 -1.22 1.40 -15.36
N GLN A 147 -1.41 0.63 -16.43
CA GLN A 147 -2.74 0.24 -16.91
C GLN A 147 -3.48 -0.61 -15.88
N LYS A 148 -2.79 -1.59 -15.29
CA LYS A 148 -3.38 -2.44 -14.24
C LYS A 148 -3.79 -1.62 -13.03
N LEU A 149 -2.96 -0.69 -12.59
CA LEU A 149 -3.27 0.18 -11.45
C LEU A 149 -4.46 1.08 -11.74
N ALA A 150 -4.47 1.73 -12.91
CA ALA A 150 -5.59 2.57 -13.34
C ALA A 150 -6.90 1.78 -13.43
N GLN A 151 -6.86 0.55 -13.96
CA GLN A 151 -8.03 -0.33 -14.05
C GLN A 151 -8.54 -0.73 -12.66
N GLN A 152 -7.66 -1.07 -11.72
CA GLN A 152 -8.06 -1.40 -10.35
C GLN A 152 -8.79 -0.25 -9.66
N VAL A 153 -8.30 0.99 -9.84
CA VAL A 153 -8.96 2.18 -9.28
C VAL A 153 -10.29 2.49 -9.98
N TRP A 154 -10.37 2.24 -11.29
CA TRP A 154 -11.59 2.45 -12.05
C TRP A 154 -12.70 1.49 -11.65
N ASP A 155 -12.37 0.21 -11.47
CA ASP A 155 -13.34 -0.87 -11.20
C ASP A 155 -13.84 -0.88 -9.75
N ASP A 156 -13.07 -0.37 -8.78
CA ASP A 156 -13.43 -0.39 -7.36
C ASP A 156 -13.60 1.02 -6.80
N GLU A 157 -14.83 1.37 -6.46
CA GLU A 157 -15.16 2.69 -5.87
C GLU A 157 -14.51 2.92 -4.51
N ASN A 158 -14.22 1.86 -3.75
CA ASN A 158 -13.60 1.97 -2.44
C ASN A 158 -12.17 2.50 -2.49
N VAL A 159 -11.47 2.33 -3.63
CA VAL A 159 -10.10 2.82 -3.82
C VAL A 159 -10.00 4.19 -4.50
N ARG A 160 -11.13 4.83 -4.81
CA ARG A 160 -11.15 6.17 -5.45
C ARG A 160 -10.78 7.33 -4.54
N HIS A 161 -10.69 7.10 -3.24
CA HIS A 161 -10.28 8.08 -2.25
C HIS A 161 -9.18 7.52 -1.35
N CYS A 162 -8.16 8.32 -1.06
CA CYS A 162 -7.14 7.92 -0.09
C CYS A 162 -7.75 7.88 1.33
N PRO A 163 -7.09 7.24 2.32
CA PRO A 163 -7.57 7.17 3.70
C PRO A 163 -7.85 8.54 4.33
N HIS A 164 -7.18 9.60 3.81
CA HIS A 164 -7.36 10.98 4.25
C HIS A 164 -8.50 11.73 3.52
N GLY A 165 -9.28 11.02 2.70
CA GLY A 165 -10.41 11.58 1.95
C GLY A 165 -10.05 12.37 0.68
N ARG A 166 -8.78 12.40 0.26
CA ARG A 166 -8.38 13.04 -0.99
C ARG A 166 -8.74 12.13 -2.18
N PRO A 167 -9.26 12.68 -3.28
CA PRO A 167 -9.51 11.88 -4.47
C PRO A 167 -8.19 11.35 -5.03
N VAL A 168 -8.20 10.08 -5.38
CA VAL A 168 -7.07 9.37 -6.04
C VAL A 168 -7.14 9.54 -7.55
N MET A 169 -8.33 9.89 -8.05
CA MET A 169 -8.64 10.00 -9.46
C MET A 169 -9.40 11.29 -9.74
N PHE A 170 -9.08 11.94 -10.86
CA PHE A 170 -9.79 13.09 -11.39
C PHE A 170 -10.34 12.77 -12.78
N VAL A 171 -11.58 13.19 -13.05
CA VAL A 171 -12.27 12.89 -14.32
C VAL A 171 -12.59 14.20 -15.04
N ILE A 172 -12.19 14.28 -16.32
CA ILE A 172 -12.55 15.37 -17.23
C ILE A 172 -13.45 14.79 -18.32
N ARG A 173 -14.66 15.34 -18.47
CA ARG A 173 -15.53 14.95 -19.59
C ARG A 173 -15.03 15.58 -20.88
N LYS A 174 -15.13 14.89 -21.98
CA LYS A 174 -14.76 15.38 -23.32
C LYS A 174 -15.43 16.73 -23.64
N TYR A 175 -16.71 16.87 -23.28
CA TYR A 175 -17.44 18.14 -23.43
C TYR A 175 -16.75 19.29 -22.71
N ASP A 176 -16.30 19.10 -21.47
CA ASP A 176 -15.65 20.15 -20.68
C ASP A 176 -14.28 20.52 -21.29
N LEU A 177 -13.55 19.53 -21.83
CA LEU A 177 -12.30 19.75 -22.55
C LEU A 177 -12.53 20.53 -23.87
N GLU A 178 -13.50 20.12 -24.69
CA GLU A 178 -13.85 20.78 -25.96
C GLU A 178 -14.27 22.23 -25.75
N LYS A 179 -15.00 22.49 -24.67
CA LYS A 179 -15.41 23.86 -24.29
C LYS A 179 -14.21 24.77 -24.02
N GLN A 180 -13.13 24.27 -23.42
CA GLN A 180 -11.91 25.07 -23.20
C GLN A 180 -11.28 25.50 -24.54
N PHE A 181 -11.39 24.67 -25.57
CA PHE A 181 -10.87 24.96 -26.92
C PHE A 181 -11.90 25.68 -27.81
N ARG A 182 -13.05 26.10 -27.26
CA ARG A 182 -14.12 26.78 -28.01
C ARG A 182 -14.61 25.99 -29.22
N ARG A 183 -14.61 24.66 -29.12
CA ARG A 183 -15.07 23.78 -30.22
C ARG A 183 -16.59 23.58 -30.24
N ARG A 184 -17.30 24.02 -29.17
CA ARG A 184 -18.76 24.09 -29.07
C ARG A 184 -19.17 25.28 -28.24
#